data_79b565bb962e65239c44d8720f7b1550
#
_entry.id   79b565bb962e65239c44d8720f7b1550
#
_cell.length_a   1.000
_cell.length_b   1.000
_cell.length_c   1.000
_cell.angle_alpha   90.00
_cell.angle_beta   90.00
_cell.angle_gamma   90.00
#
_symmetry.space_group_name_H-M   'P 1'
#
loop_
_entity.id
_entity.type
_entity.pdbx_description
1 polymer ?
#
loop_
_entity_poly.entity_id
_entity_poly.type
_entity_poly.pdbx_seq_one_letter_code
_entity_poly.pdbx_strand_id
1 'polypeptide(L)'
;MRSKDTGLMQRIKDFCEGYYLEHNKSPSCICIGEEFGITRNTAYRYLVEMREKGMIDYENGSIHTEKTNKVNAEFSSAALVGSIPCGSPEEEFEEIEEIVQLPVSVFGKGDFYLLRASGESMIDVGIYDGDLLVIRKQSEAADGDIVVALTPDNTNTLKTIYFDKEKGEVILHPENKNMEDMRYPYCTVQGVLKSVIKDMEDIKKLRK
;
A
#
# COMPACT_ATOMS: atom_id res chain seq x y z
N MET A 1 -40.88 -13.84 26.36
CA MET A 1 -39.45 -14.10 26.16
C MET A 1 -38.67 -13.16 27.06
N ARG A 2 -37.79 -13.67 27.92
CA ARG A 2 -36.95 -12.79 28.74
C ARG A 2 -35.97 -12.03 27.81
N SER A 3 -36.03 -10.71 27.79
CA SER A 3 -35.06 -9.87 27.05
C SER A 3 -33.65 -10.22 27.55
N LYS A 4 -32.73 -10.50 26.68
CA LYS A 4 -31.33 -10.72 27.01
C LYS A 4 -30.70 -9.47 27.59
N ASP A 5 -29.70 -9.63 28.40
CA ASP A 5 -28.98 -8.55 29.08
C ASP A 5 -28.29 -7.62 28.03
N THR A 6 -28.78 -6.40 27.94
CA THR A 6 -28.27 -5.38 27.02
C THR A 6 -26.83 -4.97 27.39
N GLY A 7 -26.48 -5.03 28.69
CA GLY A 7 -25.13 -4.76 29.17
C GLY A 7 -24.13 -5.79 28.65
N LEU A 8 -24.53 -7.07 28.63
CA LEU A 8 -23.71 -8.15 28.10
C LEU A 8 -23.56 -8.02 26.58
N MET A 9 -24.61 -7.60 25.85
CA MET A 9 -24.51 -7.33 24.42
C MET A 9 -23.46 -6.27 24.10
N GLN A 10 -23.45 -5.16 24.85
CA GLN A 10 -22.46 -4.12 24.65
C GLN A 10 -21.05 -4.63 24.91
N ARG A 11 -20.83 -5.38 25.98
CA ARG A 11 -19.53 -5.97 26.29
C ARG A 11 -19.06 -6.97 25.20
N ILE A 12 -19.98 -7.77 24.66
CA ILE A 12 -19.68 -8.68 23.53
C ILE A 12 -19.29 -7.86 22.30
N LYS A 13 -19.99 -6.76 21.99
CA LYS A 13 -19.64 -5.87 20.89
C LYS A 13 -18.24 -5.30 21.06
N ASP A 14 -17.93 -4.73 22.23
CA ASP A 14 -16.64 -4.12 22.52
C ASP A 14 -15.49 -5.15 22.42
N PHE A 15 -15.72 -6.36 22.90
CA PHE A 15 -14.78 -7.48 22.76
C PHE A 15 -14.54 -7.83 21.29
N CYS A 16 -15.62 -7.97 20.49
CA CYS A 16 -15.50 -8.29 19.06
C CYS A 16 -14.71 -7.20 18.31
N GLU A 17 -14.93 -5.94 18.65
CA GLU A 17 -14.19 -4.81 18.08
C GLU A 17 -12.70 -4.85 18.46
N GLY A 18 -12.37 -5.06 19.73
CA GLY A 18 -11.01 -5.21 20.22
C GLY A 18 -10.27 -6.38 19.56
N TYR A 19 -10.92 -7.54 19.56
CA TYR A 19 -10.38 -8.75 18.95
C TYR A 19 -10.09 -8.56 17.45
N TYR A 20 -10.98 -7.85 16.73
CA TYR A 20 -10.78 -7.55 15.32
C TYR A 20 -9.57 -6.64 15.09
N LEU A 21 -9.36 -5.64 15.95
CA LEU A 21 -8.21 -4.74 15.86
C LEU A 21 -6.88 -5.45 16.06
N GLU A 22 -6.84 -6.46 16.95
CA GLU A 22 -5.61 -7.21 17.25
C GLU A 22 -5.32 -8.31 16.22
N HIS A 23 -6.36 -8.99 15.72
CA HIS A 23 -6.21 -10.21 14.95
C HIS A 23 -6.63 -10.09 13.48
N ASN A 24 -7.17 -8.93 13.08
CA ASN A 24 -7.74 -8.64 11.74
C ASN A 24 -8.76 -9.71 11.27
N LYS A 25 -9.50 -10.27 12.23
CA LYS A 25 -10.58 -11.27 12.02
C LYS A 25 -11.58 -11.23 13.13
N SER A 26 -12.84 -11.65 12.85
CA SER A 26 -13.88 -11.78 13.86
C SER A 26 -13.59 -12.94 14.83
N PRO A 27 -13.88 -12.78 16.14
CA PRO A 27 -13.83 -13.89 17.07
C PRO A 27 -14.90 -14.95 16.77
N SER A 28 -14.59 -16.21 16.99
CA SER A 28 -15.57 -17.28 16.87
C SER A 28 -16.55 -17.28 18.06
N CYS A 29 -17.74 -17.91 17.88
CA CYS A 29 -18.67 -18.08 18.99
C CYS A 29 -18.08 -18.90 20.17
N ILE A 30 -17.05 -19.72 19.93
CA ILE A 30 -16.33 -20.44 20.99
C ILE A 30 -15.50 -19.44 21.78
N CYS A 31 -14.71 -18.61 21.10
CA CYS A 31 -13.89 -17.57 21.71
C CYS A 31 -14.74 -16.59 22.57
N ILE A 32 -15.89 -16.14 22.01
CA ILE A 32 -16.84 -15.30 22.77
C ILE A 32 -17.38 -16.07 23.98
N GLY A 33 -17.66 -17.37 23.83
CA GLY A 33 -18.15 -18.22 24.91
C GLY A 33 -17.15 -18.32 26.06
N GLU A 34 -15.89 -18.53 25.76
CA GLU A 34 -14.78 -18.60 26.71
C GLU A 34 -14.58 -17.29 27.46
N GLU A 35 -14.55 -16.15 26.72
CA GLU A 35 -14.37 -14.84 27.33
C GLU A 35 -15.46 -14.45 28.31
N PHE A 36 -16.72 -14.76 28.00
CA PHE A 36 -17.87 -14.36 28.81
C PHE A 36 -18.45 -15.47 29.71
N GLY A 37 -17.84 -16.64 29.75
CA GLY A 37 -18.32 -17.78 30.55
C GLY A 37 -19.69 -18.28 30.08
N ILE A 38 -20.01 -18.23 28.80
CA ILE A 38 -21.28 -18.68 28.22
C ILE A 38 -21.02 -19.78 27.17
N THR A 39 -22.06 -20.61 26.92
CA THR A 39 -21.91 -21.64 25.89
C THR A 39 -21.85 -21.04 24.47
N ARG A 40 -21.19 -21.75 23.52
CA ARG A 40 -21.17 -21.41 22.10
C ARG A 40 -22.57 -21.07 21.56
N ASN A 41 -23.57 -21.87 21.91
CA ASN A 41 -24.95 -21.65 21.46
C ASN A 41 -25.55 -20.39 22.05
N THR A 42 -25.19 -20.04 23.28
CA THR A 42 -25.63 -18.79 23.92
C THR A 42 -24.97 -17.60 23.25
N ALA A 43 -23.66 -17.66 22.97
CA ALA A 43 -22.94 -16.63 22.23
C ALA A 43 -23.57 -16.39 20.84
N TYR A 44 -23.84 -17.47 20.09
CA TYR A 44 -24.53 -17.38 18.80
C TYR A 44 -25.88 -16.68 18.89
N ARG A 45 -26.71 -17.03 19.92
CA ARG A 45 -28.01 -16.37 20.13
C ARG A 45 -27.87 -14.88 20.46
N TYR A 46 -26.81 -14.50 21.18
CA TYR A 46 -26.50 -13.07 21.41
C TYR A 46 -26.19 -12.35 20.10
N LEU A 47 -25.33 -12.91 19.26
CA LEU A 47 -24.97 -12.31 17.97
C LEU A 47 -26.18 -12.14 17.05
N VAL A 48 -27.07 -13.14 16.98
CA VAL A 48 -28.30 -13.05 16.19
C VAL A 48 -29.21 -11.92 16.70
N GLU A 49 -29.44 -11.83 18.02
CA GLU A 49 -30.29 -10.78 18.58
C GLU A 49 -29.65 -9.40 18.46
N MET A 50 -28.31 -9.28 18.58
CA MET A 50 -27.57 -8.02 18.35
C MET A 50 -27.70 -7.56 16.91
N ARG A 51 -27.68 -8.48 15.93
CA ARG A 51 -27.96 -8.18 14.53
C ARG A 51 -29.40 -7.67 14.34
N GLU A 52 -30.39 -8.36 14.92
CA GLU A 52 -31.81 -7.94 14.83
C GLU A 52 -32.03 -6.55 15.44
N LYS A 53 -31.23 -6.16 16.43
CA LYS A 53 -31.27 -4.83 17.06
C LYS A 53 -30.41 -3.79 16.33
N GLY A 54 -29.74 -4.16 15.23
CA GLY A 54 -28.87 -3.26 14.48
C GLY A 54 -27.58 -2.83 15.21
N MET A 55 -27.18 -3.59 16.26
CA MET A 55 -25.96 -3.31 17.01
C MET A 55 -24.69 -3.75 16.28
N ILE A 56 -24.81 -4.81 15.50
CA ILE A 56 -23.75 -5.39 14.66
C ILE A 56 -24.36 -5.91 13.36
N ASP A 57 -23.54 -6.08 12.36
CA ASP A 57 -23.85 -6.94 11.22
C ASP A 57 -23.18 -8.30 11.44
N TYR A 58 -23.93 -9.40 11.26
CA TYR A 58 -23.45 -10.75 11.50
C TYR A 58 -23.86 -11.67 10.37
N GLU A 59 -22.91 -12.07 9.55
CA GLU A 59 -23.14 -12.90 8.36
C GLU A 59 -21.97 -13.88 8.17
N ASN A 60 -22.31 -15.15 7.88
CA ASN A 60 -21.30 -16.20 7.56
C ASN A 60 -20.17 -16.34 8.60
N GLY A 61 -20.45 -16.07 9.88
CA GLY A 61 -19.45 -16.10 10.96
C GLY A 61 -18.61 -14.84 11.11
N SER A 62 -18.80 -13.86 10.24
CA SER A 62 -18.15 -12.56 10.31
C SER A 62 -19.02 -11.56 11.09
N ILE A 63 -18.38 -10.79 11.96
CA ILE A 63 -19.01 -9.76 12.79
C ILE A 63 -18.47 -8.42 12.36
N HIS A 64 -19.36 -7.53 11.90
CA HIS A 64 -19.02 -6.17 11.48
C HIS A 64 -19.75 -5.16 12.36
N THR A 65 -19.04 -4.10 12.72
CA THR A 65 -19.57 -2.94 13.43
C THR A 65 -19.17 -1.68 12.65
N GLU A 66 -19.75 -0.52 12.99
CA GLU A 66 -19.31 0.75 12.40
C GLU A 66 -17.80 0.97 12.56
N LYS A 67 -17.22 0.48 13.67
CA LYS A 67 -15.80 0.64 13.96
C LYS A 67 -14.94 -0.32 13.14
N THR A 68 -15.33 -1.62 13.05
CA THR A 68 -14.59 -2.60 12.24
C THR A 68 -14.73 -2.34 10.74
N ASN A 69 -15.87 -1.81 10.27
CA ASN A 69 -16.03 -1.40 8.87
C ASN A 69 -15.09 -0.26 8.46
N LYS A 70 -14.72 0.64 9.40
CA LYS A 70 -13.70 1.66 9.15
C LYS A 70 -12.28 1.09 9.07
N VAL A 71 -12.05 -0.12 9.60
CA VAL A 71 -10.76 -0.83 9.61
C VAL A 71 -10.65 -1.82 8.46
N ASN A 72 -11.74 -2.12 7.74
CA ASN A 72 -11.71 -2.93 6.51
C ASN A 72 -10.98 -2.14 5.41
N ALA A 73 -9.65 -2.08 5.52
CA ALA A 73 -8.82 -1.51 4.49
C ALA A 73 -8.80 -2.47 3.29
N GLU A 74 -9.27 -2.02 2.13
CA GLU A 74 -8.93 -2.67 0.88
C GLU A 74 -7.41 -2.53 0.68
N PHE A 75 -6.77 -3.62 0.26
CA PHE A 75 -5.34 -3.63 -0.06
C PHE A 75 -5.14 -3.92 -1.54
N SER A 76 -4.14 -3.28 -2.13
CA SER A 76 -3.58 -3.63 -3.43
C SER A 76 -2.27 -4.37 -3.20
N SER A 77 -2.08 -5.52 -3.84
CA SER A 77 -0.80 -6.22 -3.80
C SER A 77 0.20 -5.52 -4.72
N ALA A 78 1.42 -5.28 -4.24
CA ALA A 78 2.50 -4.70 -5.00
C ALA A 78 3.75 -5.57 -4.85
N ALA A 79 4.40 -5.91 -5.97
CA ALA A 79 5.66 -6.62 -5.94
C ALA A 79 6.80 -5.69 -5.53
N LEU A 80 7.62 -6.08 -4.56
CA LEU A 80 8.92 -5.48 -4.31
C LEU A 80 9.92 -6.13 -5.26
N VAL A 81 10.52 -5.32 -6.13
CA VAL A 81 11.50 -5.78 -7.10
C VAL A 81 12.87 -5.19 -6.74
N GLY A 82 13.88 -6.06 -6.62
CA GLY A 82 15.23 -5.67 -6.18
C GLY A 82 15.95 -4.75 -7.17
N SER A 83 15.77 -5.02 -8.45
CA SER A 83 16.25 -4.16 -9.54
C SER A 83 15.21 -4.13 -10.65
N ILE A 84 15.16 -3.02 -11.40
CA ILE A 84 14.34 -2.98 -12.60
C ILE A 84 15.11 -3.76 -13.68
N PRO A 85 14.53 -4.83 -14.28
CA PRO A 85 15.21 -5.57 -15.34
C PRO A 85 15.52 -4.65 -16.53
N CYS A 86 16.76 -4.71 -17.02
CA CYS A 86 17.12 -4.12 -18.31
C CYS A 86 16.67 -5.09 -19.41
N GLY A 87 15.41 -5.01 -19.83
CA GLY A 87 14.84 -5.90 -20.84
C GLY A 87 13.64 -5.32 -21.56
N SER A 88 13.12 -6.02 -22.56
CA SER A 88 11.91 -5.62 -23.29
C SER A 88 10.70 -5.57 -22.34
N PRO A 89 9.63 -4.81 -22.66
CA PRO A 89 8.45 -4.64 -21.83
C PRO A 89 7.70 -5.94 -21.46
N GLU A 90 8.06 -7.06 -22.08
CA GLU A 90 7.47 -8.37 -21.88
C GLU A 90 8.27 -9.25 -20.87
N GLU A 91 9.48 -8.86 -20.50
CA GLU A 91 10.23 -9.52 -19.44
C GLU A 91 9.82 -8.96 -18.08
N GLU A 92 8.73 -9.49 -17.57
CA GLU A 92 8.22 -9.19 -16.24
C GLU A 92 9.21 -9.68 -15.18
N PHE A 93 9.75 -8.74 -14.40
CA PHE A 93 10.34 -8.91 -13.06
C PHE A 93 11.01 -10.29 -12.83
N GLU A 94 12.25 -10.46 -13.22
CA GLU A 94 12.98 -11.72 -13.01
C GLU A 94 13.18 -12.08 -11.52
N GLU A 95 13.09 -11.11 -10.59
CA GLU A 95 13.20 -11.38 -9.16
C GLU A 95 12.19 -10.53 -8.37
N ILE A 96 11.04 -11.13 -8.05
CA ILE A 96 10.15 -10.60 -7.02
C ILE A 96 10.72 -11.02 -5.67
N GLU A 97 11.20 -10.05 -4.88
CA GLU A 97 11.71 -10.32 -3.54
C GLU A 97 10.57 -10.60 -2.56
N GLU A 98 9.49 -9.83 -2.65
CA GLU A 98 8.37 -9.90 -1.71
C GLU A 98 7.09 -9.35 -2.34
N ILE A 99 5.92 -9.78 -1.84
CA ILE A 99 4.63 -9.17 -2.14
C ILE A 99 4.18 -8.35 -0.93
N VAL A 100 4.07 -7.04 -1.10
CA VAL A 100 3.66 -6.08 -0.07
C VAL A 100 2.20 -5.69 -0.28
N GLN A 101 1.43 -5.63 0.81
CA GLN A 101 0.04 -5.18 0.80
C GLN A 101 -0.04 -3.67 1.06
N LEU A 102 -0.45 -2.90 0.07
CA LEU A 102 -0.59 -1.45 0.15
C LEU A 102 -2.04 -1.07 0.48
N PRO A 103 -2.31 -0.32 1.57
CA PRO A 103 -3.66 0.13 1.89
C PRO A 103 -4.22 1.06 0.80
N VAL A 104 -5.38 0.71 0.24
CA VAL A 104 -6.06 1.52 -0.78
C VAL A 104 -6.43 2.92 -0.24
N SER A 105 -6.71 3.02 1.05
CA SER A 105 -7.02 4.30 1.72
C SER A 105 -5.84 5.29 1.69
N VAL A 106 -4.60 4.81 1.56
CA VAL A 106 -3.38 5.64 1.53
C VAL A 106 -2.89 5.86 0.10
N PHE A 107 -2.81 4.78 -0.68
CA PHE A 107 -2.19 4.80 -2.01
C PHE A 107 -3.20 4.91 -3.15
N GLY A 108 -4.50 4.70 -2.88
CA GLY A 108 -5.56 4.61 -3.89
C GLY A 108 -5.60 3.23 -4.55
N LYS A 109 -6.57 3.03 -5.45
CA LYS A 109 -6.64 1.83 -6.30
C LYS A 109 -5.69 2.00 -7.48
N GLY A 110 -4.99 0.93 -7.84
CA GLY A 110 -4.09 0.92 -8.99
C GLY A 110 -3.21 -0.30 -8.99
N ASP A 111 -2.47 -0.44 -10.07
CA ASP A 111 -1.42 -1.43 -10.20
C ASP A 111 -0.10 -0.78 -9.77
N PHE A 112 0.52 -1.35 -8.74
CA PHE A 112 1.72 -0.80 -8.13
C PHE A 112 2.82 -1.85 -8.07
N TYR A 113 4.05 -1.35 -8.12
CA TYR A 113 5.22 -2.10 -7.70
C TYR A 113 6.10 -1.23 -6.81
N LEU A 114 7.01 -1.87 -6.10
CA LEU A 114 7.95 -1.24 -5.19
C LEU A 114 9.37 -1.48 -5.68
N LEU A 115 10.22 -0.50 -5.51
CA LEU A 115 11.65 -0.63 -5.74
C LEU A 115 12.45 0.19 -4.72
N ARG A 116 13.72 -0.17 -4.52
CA ARG A 116 14.62 0.65 -3.72
C ARG A 116 15.32 1.66 -4.61
N ALA A 117 15.34 2.91 -4.15
CA ALA A 117 16.14 3.95 -4.79
C ALA A 117 17.63 3.58 -4.72
N SER A 118 18.37 3.84 -5.80
CA SER A 118 19.81 3.66 -5.83
C SER A 118 20.50 4.90 -6.36
N GLY A 119 21.53 5.36 -5.65
CA GLY A 119 22.32 6.53 -6.00
C GLY A 119 21.74 7.87 -5.51
N GLU A 120 22.34 8.95 -6.00
CA GLU A 120 22.14 10.32 -5.48
C GLU A 120 21.42 11.26 -6.44
N SER A 121 20.91 10.75 -7.56
CA SER A 121 20.39 11.60 -8.65
C SER A 121 19.10 12.34 -8.29
N MET A 122 18.42 12.02 -7.18
CA MET A 122 17.11 12.58 -6.79
C MET A 122 17.12 13.18 -5.38
N ILE A 123 18.30 13.55 -4.88
CA ILE A 123 18.48 14.02 -3.49
C ILE A 123 17.84 15.39 -3.22
N ASP A 124 17.77 16.27 -4.22
CA ASP A 124 17.23 17.63 -4.04
C ASP A 124 15.70 17.63 -3.86
N VAL A 125 15.01 16.54 -4.26
CA VAL A 125 13.59 16.27 -3.93
C VAL A 125 13.44 15.32 -2.75
N GLY A 126 14.54 15.04 -2.05
CA GLY A 126 14.53 14.27 -0.82
C GLY A 126 14.41 12.76 -1.02
N ILE A 127 14.75 12.21 -2.18
CA ILE A 127 14.85 10.76 -2.42
C ILE A 127 16.32 10.37 -2.28
N TYR A 128 16.61 9.50 -1.32
CA TYR A 128 17.95 9.05 -0.99
C TYR A 128 18.14 7.58 -1.32
N ASP A 129 19.41 7.19 -1.42
CA ASP A 129 19.79 5.78 -1.59
C ASP A 129 19.16 4.90 -0.52
N GLY A 130 18.54 3.78 -0.92
CA GLY A 130 17.83 2.85 -0.04
C GLY A 130 16.36 3.19 0.25
N ASP A 131 15.88 4.39 -0.09
CA ASP A 131 14.45 4.72 0.08
C ASP A 131 13.56 3.75 -0.69
N LEU A 132 12.42 3.37 -0.09
CA LEU A 132 11.45 2.50 -0.74
C LEU A 132 10.44 3.33 -1.54
N LEU A 133 10.41 3.11 -2.83
CA LEU A 133 9.59 3.85 -3.78
C LEU A 133 8.33 3.05 -4.13
N VAL A 134 7.17 3.68 -4.05
CA VAL A 134 5.88 3.13 -4.53
C VAL A 134 5.63 3.70 -5.92
N ILE A 135 5.68 2.87 -6.93
CA ILE A 135 5.52 3.24 -8.32
C ILE A 135 4.17 2.76 -8.83
N ARG A 136 3.40 3.66 -9.45
CA ARG A 136 2.20 3.28 -10.19
C ARG A 136 2.61 2.83 -11.59
N LYS A 137 2.26 1.60 -11.97
CA LYS A 137 2.53 1.05 -13.29
C LYS A 137 1.66 1.77 -14.32
N GLN A 138 2.26 2.52 -15.20
CA GLN A 138 1.62 3.23 -16.32
C GLN A 138 2.66 3.63 -17.35
N SER A 139 2.23 3.75 -18.60
CA SER A 139 3.10 4.10 -19.74
C SER A 139 3.06 5.60 -20.12
N GLU A 140 2.18 6.37 -19.49
CA GLU A 140 2.02 7.79 -19.73
C GLU A 140 2.49 8.60 -18.53
N ALA A 141 3.12 9.75 -18.81
CA ALA A 141 3.56 10.69 -17.80
C ALA A 141 3.35 12.13 -18.28
N ALA A 142 3.20 13.05 -17.36
CA ALA A 142 3.12 14.48 -17.62
C ALA A 142 4.49 15.17 -17.35
N ASP A 143 4.66 16.38 -17.88
CA ASP A 143 5.82 17.22 -17.56
C ASP A 143 5.93 17.42 -16.04
N GLY A 144 7.09 17.12 -15.47
CA GLY A 144 7.37 17.24 -14.06
C GLY A 144 7.05 16.01 -13.24
N ASP A 145 6.51 14.94 -13.83
CA ASP A 145 6.36 13.67 -13.11
C ASP A 145 7.73 13.03 -12.83
N ILE A 146 7.87 12.40 -11.67
CA ILE A 146 9.01 11.55 -11.37
C ILE A 146 8.69 10.13 -11.87
N VAL A 147 9.46 9.66 -12.82
CA VAL A 147 9.19 8.40 -13.52
C VAL A 147 10.31 7.39 -13.39
N VAL A 148 9.95 6.14 -13.46
CA VAL A 148 10.88 5.08 -13.84
C VAL A 148 10.84 4.98 -15.35
N ALA A 149 11.98 5.27 -15.98
CA ALA A 149 12.11 5.28 -17.43
C ALA A 149 13.20 4.29 -17.88
N LEU A 150 12.89 3.56 -18.95
CA LEU A 150 13.86 2.77 -19.70
C LEU A 150 14.34 3.64 -20.88
N THR A 151 15.63 3.91 -20.89
CA THR A 151 16.28 4.73 -21.93
C THR A 151 16.60 3.89 -23.19
N PRO A 152 16.90 4.52 -24.36
CA PRO A 152 17.25 3.78 -25.58
C PRO A 152 18.51 2.92 -25.47
N ASP A 153 19.41 3.23 -24.55
CA ASP A 153 20.60 2.45 -24.23
C ASP A 153 20.33 1.33 -23.20
N ASN A 154 19.05 1.01 -22.99
CA ASN A 154 18.58 -0.09 -22.15
C ASN A 154 18.92 0.07 -20.66
N THR A 155 18.96 1.33 -20.19
CA THR A 155 19.20 1.66 -18.78
C THR A 155 17.92 2.09 -18.10
N ASN A 156 17.60 1.47 -16.98
CA ASN A 156 16.51 1.92 -16.11
C ASN A 156 16.98 3.05 -15.19
N THR A 157 16.17 4.09 -15.08
CA THR A 157 16.51 5.25 -14.25
C THR A 157 15.26 5.89 -13.63
N LEU A 158 15.42 6.50 -12.44
CA LEU A 158 14.42 7.36 -11.82
C LEU A 158 14.81 8.81 -12.05
N LYS A 159 13.96 9.57 -12.74
CA LYS A 159 14.20 10.99 -13.09
C LYS A 159 12.88 11.75 -13.15
N THR A 160 12.95 13.06 -13.07
CA THR A 160 11.86 13.94 -13.46
C THR A 160 11.81 14.04 -14.98
N ILE A 161 10.66 13.77 -15.58
CA ILE A 161 10.50 13.77 -17.05
C ILE A 161 9.96 15.12 -17.53
N TYR A 162 10.50 15.61 -18.65
CA TYR A 162 9.98 16.74 -19.39
C TYR A 162 9.99 16.45 -20.89
N PHE A 163 9.09 17.09 -21.65
CA PHE A 163 8.96 16.90 -23.09
C PHE A 163 9.29 18.20 -23.83
N ASP A 164 10.44 18.23 -24.51
CA ASP A 164 10.82 19.34 -25.42
C ASP A 164 10.08 19.17 -26.75
N LYS A 165 8.90 19.82 -26.86
CA LYS A 165 8.05 19.72 -28.05
C LYS A 165 8.67 20.39 -29.28
N GLU A 166 9.59 21.36 -29.11
CA GLU A 166 10.25 22.05 -30.23
C GLU A 166 11.30 21.15 -30.87
N LYS A 167 12.02 20.39 -30.07
CA LYS A 167 13.06 19.47 -30.53
C LYS A 167 12.57 18.04 -30.72
N GLY A 168 11.37 17.71 -30.19
CA GLY A 168 10.86 16.35 -30.19
C GLY A 168 11.69 15.41 -29.32
N GLU A 169 12.25 15.92 -28.22
CA GLU A 169 13.10 15.17 -27.27
C GLU A 169 12.41 14.98 -25.93
N VAL A 170 12.80 13.92 -25.25
CA VAL A 170 12.48 13.68 -23.85
C VAL A 170 13.70 14.06 -23.01
N ILE A 171 13.46 14.83 -21.96
CA ILE A 171 14.46 15.24 -20.99
C ILE A 171 14.21 14.46 -19.69
N LEU A 172 15.19 13.70 -19.27
CA LEU A 172 15.22 13.04 -17.97
C LEU A 172 16.13 13.85 -17.05
N HIS A 173 15.49 14.66 -16.19
CA HIS A 173 16.15 15.61 -15.30
C HIS A 173 16.48 14.95 -13.96
N PRO A 174 17.76 14.89 -13.55
CA PRO A 174 18.12 14.50 -12.20
C PRO A 174 17.79 15.64 -11.23
N GLU A 175 17.14 15.32 -10.15
CA GLU A 175 16.92 16.25 -9.03
C GLU A 175 18.18 16.29 -8.14
N ASN A 176 19.27 16.70 -8.75
CA ASN A 176 20.57 16.90 -8.13
C ASN A 176 21.34 17.95 -8.95
N LYS A 177 21.57 19.12 -8.35
CA LYS A 177 22.25 20.28 -8.96
C LYS A 177 23.67 20.00 -9.50
N ASN A 178 24.29 18.90 -9.10
CA ASN A 178 25.63 18.50 -9.56
C ASN A 178 25.57 17.55 -10.77
N MET A 179 24.38 17.23 -11.28
CA MET A 179 24.17 16.32 -12.41
C MET A 179 23.52 17.07 -13.56
N GLU A 180 23.77 16.62 -14.78
CA GLU A 180 23.21 17.20 -16.00
C GLU A 180 21.99 16.44 -16.50
N ASP A 181 21.14 17.13 -17.28
CA ASP A 181 20.01 16.53 -17.97
C ASP A 181 20.44 15.45 -18.95
N MET A 182 19.69 14.37 -18.97
CA MET A 182 19.80 13.33 -20.01
C MET A 182 18.74 13.58 -21.07
N ARG A 183 19.15 13.70 -22.34
CA ARG A 183 18.25 13.98 -23.47
C ARG A 183 18.24 12.82 -24.44
N TYR A 184 17.03 12.39 -24.78
CA TYR A 184 16.80 11.25 -25.66
C TYR A 184 15.71 11.57 -26.69
N PRO A 185 15.72 10.94 -27.86
CA PRO A 185 14.64 11.06 -28.83
C PRO A 185 13.33 10.42 -28.31
N TYR A 186 13.44 9.45 -27.41
CA TYR A 186 12.32 8.80 -26.72
C TYR A 186 12.83 8.06 -25.48
N CYS A 187 11.91 7.70 -24.60
CA CYS A 187 12.12 6.71 -23.54
C CYS A 187 10.82 5.93 -23.34
N THR A 188 10.91 4.78 -22.66
CA THR A 188 9.73 4.02 -22.26
C THR A 188 9.45 4.29 -20.79
N VAL A 189 8.30 4.90 -20.49
CA VAL A 189 7.85 5.07 -19.11
C VAL A 189 7.32 3.73 -18.60
N GLN A 190 7.90 3.21 -17.52
CA GLN A 190 7.48 1.97 -16.86
C GLN A 190 6.56 2.23 -15.68
N GLY A 191 6.56 3.45 -15.14
CA GLY A 191 5.68 3.88 -14.09
C GLY A 191 6.02 5.27 -13.56
N VAL A 192 5.09 5.80 -12.78
CA VAL A 192 5.19 7.13 -12.15
C VAL A 192 5.28 6.97 -10.64
N LEU A 193 6.17 7.72 -10.00
CA LEU A 193 6.34 7.73 -8.55
C LEU A 193 5.05 8.20 -7.87
N LYS A 194 4.50 7.37 -7.01
CA LYS A 194 3.31 7.70 -6.21
C LYS A 194 3.68 8.18 -4.82
N SER A 195 4.68 7.56 -4.20
CA SER A 195 5.09 7.87 -2.83
C SER A 195 6.48 7.34 -2.54
N VAL A 196 7.11 7.94 -1.53
CA VAL A 196 8.39 7.47 -0.97
C VAL A 196 8.16 7.06 0.48
N ILE A 197 8.54 5.86 0.83
CA ILE A 197 8.51 5.35 2.20
C ILE A 197 9.95 5.39 2.73
N LYS A 198 10.14 6.08 3.85
CA LYS A 198 11.45 6.32 4.46
C LYS A 198 11.56 5.64 5.80
N ASP A 199 12.71 5.01 6.04
CA ASP A 199 13.09 4.64 7.39
C ASP A 199 13.75 5.85 8.07
N MET A 200 13.10 6.35 9.13
CA MET A 200 13.60 7.52 9.88
C MET A 200 14.88 7.21 10.69
N GLU A 201 15.22 5.94 10.89
CA GLU A 201 16.48 5.57 11.52
C GLU A 201 17.66 5.74 10.56
N ASP A 202 17.46 5.51 9.28
CA ASP A 202 18.48 5.73 8.25
C ASP A 202 18.76 7.21 8.01
N ILE A 203 17.74 8.07 8.10
CA ILE A 203 17.91 9.53 8.01
C ILE A 203 18.82 10.08 9.13
N LYS A 204 18.84 9.47 10.32
CA LYS A 204 19.74 9.89 11.40
C LYS A 204 21.21 9.62 11.08
N LYS A 205 21.52 8.67 10.20
CA LYS A 205 22.88 8.36 9.75
C LYS A 205 23.39 9.40 8.74
N LEU A 206 22.50 10.01 7.95
CA LEU A 206 22.83 11.03 6.94
C LEU A 206 23.08 12.43 7.54
N ARG A 207 22.72 12.66 8.80
CA ARG A 207 22.90 13.94 9.51
C ARG A 207 24.19 14.02 10.33
N LYS A 208 25.08 13.05 10.23
CA LYS A 208 26.43 13.04 10.82
C LYS A 208 27.47 13.35 9.77
#